data_f8b7fb93393f13f4cfc8ac8390333ea2
#
_entry.id   f8b7fb93393f13f4cfc8ac8390333ea2
#
_cell.length_a   1.000
_cell.length_b   1.000
_cell.length_c   1.000
_cell.angle_alpha   90.00
_cell.angle_beta   90.00
_cell.angle_gamma   90.00
#
_symmetry.space_group_name_H-M   'P 1'
#
loop_
_entity.id
_entity.type
_entity.pdbx_description
1 polymer ?
#
loop_
_entity_poly.entity_id
_entity_poly.type
_entity_poly.pdbx_seq_one_letter_code
_entity_poly.pdbx_strand_id
1 'polypeptide(L)'
;WSRGLGDVYKRQEKWCIHREPPTYEEQNPTTEILETGIKVVDLIAPYAKGGKIGLFGGAGVGKTVLIMELINNIAKEHGGISVFAGVGERTREGNDLYNEMKESGVINKTALVYGQMNEPPGARMRVALSGLTMAEYFRDKQHQDVLLFIDNIFRFTQAGSEVSALIGRIPSAVGYQPTLSTEMGALQERITSTKNGSITSIQAVYVPADDLTDPAPATTFAHLDATTVLSRQISSLGIYPAVDPLESTSRILTPEVVGKEHYETARAVQRIIQRYTELQDIIAIMGMDELSEEDKNTVNRARKVQRFLSQPFSVAEQFTGMQGKYVPIKETIRGFKEIIEGKCDDIPESCFLFAGGIDEVREKAKKMGE
;
A
#
# COMPACT_ATOMS: atom_id res chain seq x y z
N TRP A 1 -2.22 -35.08 -31.50
CA TRP A 1 -2.49 -34.21 -30.33
C TRP A 1 -1.40 -33.16 -30.10
N SER A 2 -0.13 -33.43 -30.41
CA SER A 2 0.97 -32.47 -30.20
C SER A 2 1.07 -31.36 -31.25
N ARG A 3 0.47 -31.49 -32.42
CA ARG A 3 0.59 -30.50 -33.51
C ARG A 3 -0.17 -29.19 -33.23
N GLY A 4 -1.34 -29.27 -32.58
CA GLY A 4 -2.14 -28.08 -32.28
C GLY A 4 -1.54 -27.22 -31.16
N LEU A 5 -0.99 -27.83 -30.11
CA LEU A 5 -0.33 -27.11 -29.00
C LEU A 5 0.99 -26.48 -29.41
N GLY A 6 1.79 -27.15 -30.26
CA GLY A 6 3.04 -26.58 -30.78
C GLY A 6 2.85 -25.32 -31.60
N ASP A 7 1.76 -25.18 -32.34
CA ASP A 7 1.47 -23.96 -33.10
C ASP A 7 0.97 -22.80 -32.22
N VAL A 8 0.27 -23.10 -31.13
CA VAL A 8 -0.12 -22.06 -30.14
C VAL A 8 1.11 -21.49 -29.45
N TYR A 9 2.03 -22.34 -28.99
CA TYR A 9 3.28 -21.89 -28.36
C TYR A 9 4.21 -21.11 -29.31
N LYS A 10 4.19 -21.39 -30.58
CA LYS A 10 4.99 -20.65 -31.60
C LYS A 10 4.44 -19.27 -31.91
N ARG A 11 3.17 -19.02 -31.66
CA ARG A 11 2.51 -17.73 -31.90
C ARG A 11 2.51 -16.79 -30.71
N GLN A 12 2.91 -17.29 -29.54
CA GLN A 12 2.99 -16.45 -28.34
C GLN A 12 4.23 -15.55 -28.40
N GLU A 13 4.02 -14.30 -28.06
CA GLU A 13 5.11 -13.35 -27.88
C GLU A 13 5.93 -13.76 -26.64
N LYS A 14 7.25 -13.73 -26.76
CA LYS A 14 8.17 -14.12 -25.67
C LYS A 14 9.05 -12.93 -25.34
N TRP A 15 9.06 -12.56 -24.07
CA TRP A 15 9.89 -11.51 -23.54
C TRP A 15 10.94 -12.08 -22.59
N CYS A 16 12.14 -11.49 -22.62
CA CYS A 16 13.18 -11.81 -21.64
C CYS A 16 12.78 -11.22 -20.28
N ILE A 17 12.94 -11.98 -19.19
CA ILE A 17 12.69 -11.48 -17.84
C ILE A 17 13.82 -10.57 -17.32
N HIS A 18 15.03 -10.68 -17.88
CA HIS A 18 16.16 -9.81 -17.62
C HIS A 18 16.19 -8.71 -18.69
N ARG A 19 15.45 -7.64 -18.43
CA ARG A 19 15.36 -6.49 -19.31
C ARG A 19 16.05 -5.29 -18.67
N GLU A 20 16.56 -4.41 -19.51
CA GLU A 20 17.06 -3.11 -19.07
C GLU A 20 15.91 -2.20 -18.65
N PRO A 21 16.13 -1.29 -17.69
CA PRO A 21 15.15 -0.27 -17.34
C PRO A 21 14.87 0.66 -18.53
N PRO A 22 13.70 1.34 -18.57
CA PRO A 22 13.39 2.34 -19.56
C PRO A 22 14.43 3.46 -19.58
N THR A 23 14.77 3.91 -20.80
CA THR A 23 15.72 5.03 -20.99
C THR A 23 15.12 6.35 -20.49
N TYR A 24 15.96 7.36 -20.26
CA TYR A 24 15.47 8.71 -19.86
C TYR A 24 14.46 9.31 -20.83
N GLU A 25 14.60 9.04 -22.11
CA GLU A 25 13.70 9.53 -23.16
C GLU A 25 12.31 8.87 -23.12
N GLU A 26 12.24 7.65 -22.63
CA GLU A 26 10.99 6.87 -22.48
C GLU A 26 10.24 7.21 -21.20
N GLN A 27 10.92 7.69 -20.17
CA GLN A 27 10.32 8.01 -18.89
C GLN A 27 9.42 9.25 -18.98
N ASN A 28 8.34 9.23 -18.20
CA ASN A 28 7.48 10.39 -17.99
C ASN A 28 7.95 11.14 -16.73
N PRO A 29 8.47 12.38 -16.87
CA PRO A 29 8.95 13.15 -15.71
C PRO A 29 7.83 13.72 -14.84
N THR A 30 6.57 13.66 -15.28
CA THR A 30 5.45 14.25 -14.56
C THR A 30 5.08 13.37 -13.36
N THR A 31 5.11 13.96 -12.18
CA THR A 31 4.64 13.30 -10.96
C THR A 31 3.12 13.50 -10.83
N GLU A 32 2.37 12.43 -10.97
CA GLU A 32 0.92 12.40 -10.80
C GLU A 32 0.57 11.59 -9.56
N ILE A 33 -0.48 12.02 -8.84
CA ILE A 33 -1.00 11.28 -7.70
C ILE A 33 -1.85 10.11 -8.23
N LEU A 34 -1.61 8.92 -7.71
CA LEU A 34 -2.50 7.78 -7.88
C LEU A 34 -3.58 7.84 -6.80
N GLU A 35 -4.76 8.30 -7.16
CA GLU A 35 -5.89 8.35 -6.24
C GLU A 35 -6.37 6.93 -5.92
N THR A 36 -6.27 6.53 -4.66
CA THR A 36 -6.63 5.18 -4.22
C THR A 36 -8.07 5.07 -3.74
N GLY A 37 -8.70 6.19 -3.39
CA GLY A 37 -10.01 6.25 -2.77
C GLY A 37 -10.02 5.80 -1.31
N ILE A 38 -8.85 5.62 -0.71
CA ILE A 38 -8.66 5.24 0.70
C ILE A 38 -8.17 6.47 1.46
N LYS A 39 -9.02 7.04 2.31
CA LYS A 39 -8.80 8.34 2.97
C LYS A 39 -7.42 8.47 3.62
N VAL A 40 -7.01 7.50 4.43
CA VAL A 40 -5.76 7.57 5.17
C VAL A 40 -4.54 7.51 4.24
N VAL A 41 -4.61 6.72 3.17
CA VAL A 41 -3.55 6.63 2.17
C VAL A 41 -3.44 7.93 1.40
N ASP A 42 -4.55 8.36 0.79
CA ASP A 42 -4.57 9.53 -0.08
C ASP A 42 -4.23 10.83 0.67
N LEU A 43 -4.59 10.93 1.95
CA LEU A 43 -4.28 12.12 2.75
C LEU A 43 -2.84 12.15 3.27
N ILE A 44 -2.39 11.06 3.90
CA ILE A 44 -1.16 11.03 4.70
C ILE A 44 0.05 10.52 3.92
N ALA A 45 -0.14 9.49 3.12
CA ALA A 45 0.92 8.85 2.34
C ALA A 45 0.49 8.65 0.88
N PRO A 46 0.17 9.75 0.15
CA PRO A 46 -0.31 9.63 -1.23
C PRO A 46 0.70 8.91 -2.11
N TYR A 47 0.18 8.06 -3.00
CA TYR A 47 0.99 7.27 -3.93
C TYR A 47 1.25 8.05 -5.21
N ALA A 48 2.48 7.98 -5.71
CA ALA A 48 2.81 8.49 -7.04
C ALA A 48 2.53 7.43 -8.10
N LYS A 49 1.98 7.80 -9.24
CA LYS A 49 1.96 6.93 -10.42
C LYS A 49 3.40 6.61 -10.84
N GLY A 50 3.67 5.33 -11.07
CA GLY A 50 5.02 4.86 -11.36
C GLY A 50 5.94 4.83 -10.15
N GLY A 51 5.41 5.12 -8.96
CA GLY A 51 6.13 5.09 -7.70
C GLY A 51 6.26 3.69 -7.10
N LYS A 52 7.13 3.59 -6.12
CA LYS A 52 7.45 2.38 -5.37
C LYS A 52 7.01 2.56 -3.92
N ILE A 53 6.03 1.79 -3.50
CA ILE A 53 5.43 1.88 -2.18
C ILE A 53 5.82 0.67 -1.34
N GLY A 54 6.39 0.91 -0.16
CA GLY A 54 6.60 -0.13 0.84
C GLY A 54 5.39 -0.29 1.74
N LEU A 55 4.88 -1.51 1.86
CA LEU A 55 3.80 -1.86 2.76
C LEU A 55 4.36 -2.66 3.94
N PHE A 56 4.34 -2.05 5.11
CA PHE A 56 4.84 -2.62 6.35
C PHE A 56 3.68 -3.04 7.25
N GLY A 57 3.88 -4.10 8.01
CA GLY A 57 2.91 -4.53 9.00
C GLY A 57 3.08 -6.00 9.38
N GLY A 58 2.79 -6.30 10.63
CA GLY A 58 2.80 -7.66 11.14
C GLY A 58 1.66 -8.53 10.57
N ALA A 59 1.58 -9.76 11.05
CA ALA A 59 0.46 -10.63 10.70
C ALA A 59 -0.85 -10.13 11.33
N GLY A 60 -1.97 -10.27 10.60
CA GLY A 60 -3.31 -9.99 11.10
C GLY A 60 -3.73 -8.51 11.16
N VAL A 61 -2.95 -7.60 10.59
CA VAL A 61 -3.29 -6.14 10.57
C VAL A 61 -4.09 -5.71 9.33
N GLY A 62 -4.50 -6.64 8.48
CA GLY A 62 -5.32 -6.35 7.30
C GLY A 62 -4.54 -6.03 6.03
N LYS A 63 -3.27 -6.45 5.92
CA LYS A 63 -2.43 -6.23 4.72
C LYS A 63 -3.09 -6.74 3.44
N THR A 64 -3.51 -8.00 3.43
CA THR A 64 -4.17 -8.64 2.27
C THR A 64 -5.45 -7.92 1.87
N VAL A 65 -6.27 -7.54 2.84
CA VAL A 65 -7.54 -6.81 2.59
C VAL A 65 -7.27 -5.43 1.98
N LEU A 66 -6.24 -4.72 2.45
CA LEU A 66 -5.82 -3.45 1.86
C LEU A 66 -5.34 -3.63 0.41
N ILE A 67 -4.54 -4.65 0.13
CA ILE A 67 -4.07 -4.98 -1.23
C ILE A 67 -5.27 -5.26 -2.15
N MET A 68 -6.22 -6.08 -1.71
CA MET A 68 -7.42 -6.39 -2.50
C MET A 68 -8.28 -5.16 -2.76
N GLU A 69 -8.44 -4.26 -1.78
CA GLU A 69 -9.19 -3.03 -1.98
C GLU A 69 -8.50 -2.09 -2.97
N LEU A 70 -7.17 -1.98 -2.92
CA LEU A 70 -6.40 -1.23 -3.92
C LEU A 70 -6.58 -1.80 -5.34
N ILE A 71 -6.53 -3.13 -5.50
CA ILE A 71 -6.80 -3.80 -6.78
C ILE A 71 -8.23 -3.47 -7.26
N ASN A 72 -9.20 -3.60 -6.37
CA ASN A 72 -10.61 -3.34 -6.69
C ASN A 72 -10.83 -1.89 -7.14
N ASN A 73 -10.28 -0.92 -6.41
CA ASN A 73 -10.46 0.49 -6.69
C ASN A 73 -9.77 0.90 -8.00
N ILE A 74 -8.53 0.44 -8.24
CA ILE A 74 -7.83 0.70 -9.49
C ILE A 74 -8.55 0.04 -10.69
N ALA A 75 -9.06 -1.17 -10.53
CA ALA A 75 -9.79 -1.85 -11.59
C ALA A 75 -11.11 -1.16 -11.94
N LYS A 76 -11.83 -0.62 -10.96
CA LYS A 76 -13.14 0.03 -11.15
C LYS A 76 -13.01 1.48 -11.61
N GLU A 77 -12.17 2.27 -10.96
CA GLU A 77 -12.10 3.71 -11.17
C GLU A 77 -11.11 4.11 -12.28
N HIS A 78 -10.01 3.36 -12.40
CA HIS A 78 -8.96 3.68 -13.38
C HIS A 78 -8.91 2.71 -14.57
N GLY A 79 -9.71 1.62 -14.54
CA GLY A 79 -9.71 0.60 -15.60
C GLY A 79 -8.40 -0.17 -15.73
N GLY A 80 -7.47 -0.02 -14.79
CA GLY A 80 -6.14 -0.61 -14.79
C GLY A 80 -6.14 -2.11 -14.58
N ILE A 81 -4.99 -2.73 -14.85
CA ILE A 81 -4.70 -4.14 -14.59
C ILE A 81 -3.73 -4.25 -13.43
N SER A 82 -3.89 -5.30 -12.64
CA SER A 82 -2.97 -5.62 -11.55
C SER A 82 -2.17 -6.88 -11.86
N VAL A 83 -0.93 -6.91 -11.40
CA VAL A 83 -0.07 -8.10 -11.40
C VAL A 83 0.35 -8.37 -9.97
N PHE A 84 0.09 -9.56 -9.47
CA PHE A 84 0.49 -9.99 -8.14
C PHE A 84 1.60 -11.03 -8.25
N ALA A 85 2.79 -10.69 -7.76
CA ALA A 85 3.95 -11.57 -7.69
C ALA A 85 4.14 -12.09 -6.26
N GLY A 86 3.74 -13.33 -6.02
CA GLY A 86 3.93 -14.03 -4.74
C GLY A 86 5.32 -14.65 -4.68
N VAL A 87 6.23 -14.01 -3.93
CA VAL A 87 7.65 -14.39 -3.86
C VAL A 87 7.94 -15.10 -2.54
N GLY A 88 8.11 -16.40 -2.58
CA GLY A 88 8.50 -17.22 -1.44
C GLY A 88 7.46 -17.29 -0.31
N GLU A 89 6.20 -17.01 -0.61
CA GLU A 89 5.11 -17.12 0.35
C GLU A 89 4.59 -18.55 0.49
N ARG A 90 3.77 -18.80 1.49
CA ARG A 90 3.20 -20.12 1.72
C ARG A 90 2.15 -20.47 0.67
N THR A 91 2.15 -21.70 0.19
CA THR A 91 1.18 -22.18 -0.80
C THR A 91 -0.27 -21.97 -0.34
N ARG A 92 -0.54 -22.15 0.95
CA ARG A 92 -1.86 -21.90 1.52
C ARG A 92 -2.29 -20.44 1.37
N GLU A 93 -1.43 -19.49 1.73
CA GLU A 93 -1.71 -18.06 1.63
C GLU A 93 -1.98 -17.63 0.19
N GLY A 94 -1.22 -18.18 -0.77
CA GLY A 94 -1.46 -17.94 -2.20
C GLY A 94 -2.80 -18.50 -2.68
N ASN A 95 -3.23 -19.67 -2.18
CA ASN A 95 -4.53 -20.24 -2.50
C ASN A 95 -5.68 -19.46 -1.84
N ASP A 96 -5.52 -19.06 -0.59
CA ASP A 96 -6.51 -18.24 0.11
C ASP A 96 -6.71 -16.90 -0.63
N LEU A 97 -5.63 -16.21 -1.01
CA LEU A 97 -5.68 -14.98 -1.80
C LEU A 97 -6.37 -15.18 -3.16
N TYR A 98 -6.10 -16.28 -3.87
CA TYR A 98 -6.79 -16.61 -5.13
C TYR A 98 -8.30 -16.73 -4.94
N ASN A 99 -8.73 -17.43 -3.90
CA ASN A 99 -10.15 -17.60 -3.59
C ASN A 99 -10.81 -16.27 -3.19
N GLU A 100 -10.17 -15.48 -2.34
CA GLU A 100 -10.64 -14.15 -1.93
C GLU A 100 -10.77 -13.20 -3.14
N MET A 101 -9.80 -13.20 -4.06
CA MET A 101 -9.88 -12.43 -5.30
C MET A 101 -10.99 -12.90 -6.24
N LYS A 102 -11.29 -14.19 -6.23
CA LYS A 102 -12.39 -14.76 -7.01
C LYS A 102 -13.75 -14.36 -6.43
N GLU A 103 -13.90 -14.45 -5.11
CA GLU A 103 -15.11 -14.08 -4.39
C GLU A 103 -15.42 -12.57 -4.49
N SER A 104 -14.40 -11.73 -4.39
CA SER A 104 -14.52 -10.27 -4.57
C SER A 104 -14.65 -9.83 -6.03
N GLY A 105 -14.46 -10.75 -7.00
CA GLY A 105 -14.60 -10.48 -8.42
C GLY A 105 -13.42 -9.75 -9.08
N VAL A 106 -12.34 -9.46 -8.35
CA VAL A 106 -11.18 -8.73 -8.88
C VAL A 106 -10.22 -9.59 -9.69
N ILE A 107 -10.36 -10.92 -9.64
CA ILE A 107 -9.50 -11.88 -10.34
C ILE A 107 -9.44 -11.65 -11.86
N ASN A 108 -10.52 -11.18 -12.48
CA ASN A 108 -10.60 -10.93 -13.92
C ASN A 108 -9.71 -9.78 -14.41
N LYS A 109 -9.21 -8.95 -13.49
CA LYS A 109 -8.33 -7.81 -13.74
C LYS A 109 -6.94 -8.02 -13.13
N THR A 110 -6.63 -9.23 -12.65
CA THR A 110 -5.39 -9.52 -11.94
C THR A 110 -4.68 -10.71 -12.55
N ALA A 111 -3.40 -10.55 -12.88
CA ALA A 111 -2.51 -11.66 -13.23
C ALA A 111 -1.77 -12.12 -11.97
N LEU A 112 -1.83 -13.41 -11.65
CA LEU A 112 -1.18 -14.01 -10.50
C LEU A 112 0.06 -14.79 -10.93
N VAL A 113 1.22 -14.48 -10.33
CA VAL A 113 2.50 -15.11 -10.63
C VAL A 113 3.14 -15.55 -9.32
N TYR A 114 3.16 -16.88 -9.09
CA TYR A 114 3.63 -17.43 -7.84
C TYR A 114 4.96 -18.19 -7.97
N GLY A 115 5.88 -17.95 -7.06
CA GLY A 115 7.04 -18.78 -6.76
C GLY A 115 7.05 -19.06 -5.27
N GLN A 116 6.40 -20.14 -4.88
CA GLN A 116 6.09 -20.44 -3.47
C GLN A 116 7.35 -20.83 -2.66
N MET A 117 7.20 -20.91 -1.34
CA MET A 117 8.28 -21.22 -0.40
C MET A 117 8.99 -22.56 -0.66
N ASN A 118 8.28 -23.54 -1.20
CA ASN A 118 8.80 -24.86 -1.54
C ASN A 118 9.57 -24.91 -2.89
N GLU A 119 9.51 -23.84 -3.68
CA GLU A 119 10.23 -23.78 -4.94
C GLU A 119 11.74 -23.56 -4.74
N PRO A 120 12.58 -24.02 -5.68
CA PRO A 120 14.01 -23.77 -5.63
C PRO A 120 14.34 -22.27 -5.58
N PRO A 121 15.45 -21.85 -4.93
CA PRO A 121 15.77 -20.44 -4.76
C PRO A 121 15.90 -19.70 -6.08
N GLY A 122 16.40 -20.34 -7.15
CA GLY A 122 16.44 -19.73 -8.48
C GLY A 122 15.07 -19.41 -9.07
N ALA A 123 14.03 -20.21 -8.76
CA ALA A 123 12.66 -19.93 -9.18
C ALA A 123 12.06 -18.78 -8.34
N ARG A 124 12.21 -18.81 -7.01
CA ARG A 124 11.74 -17.76 -6.10
C ARG A 124 12.34 -16.40 -6.43
N MET A 125 13.61 -16.34 -6.78
CA MET A 125 14.30 -15.11 -7.21
C MET A 125 13.72 -14.58 -8.53
N ARG A 126 13.34 -15.46 -9.47
CA ARG A 126 12.88 -15.04 -10.81
C ARG A 126 11.41 -14.72 -10.92
N VAL A 127 10.59 -15.15 -9.96
CA VAL A 127 9.14 -14.90 -10.01
C VAL A 127 8.81 -13.40 -9.97
N ALA A 128 9.53 -12.60 -9.17
CA ALA A 128 9.37 -11.15 -9.14
C ALA A 128 9.67 -10.51 -10.52
N LEU A 129 10.76 -10.95 -11.18
CA LEU A 129 11.12 -10.51 -12.53
C LEU A 129 10.08 -10.93 -13.57
N SER A 130 9.48 -12.12 -13.42
CA SER A 130 8.43 -12.60 -14.31
C SER A 130 7.16 -11.77 -14.17
N GLY A 131 6.74 -11.48 -12.95
CA GLY A 131 5.61 -10.59 -12.67
C GLY A 131 5.83 -9.18 -13.21
N LEU A 132 7.03 -8.63 -12.98
CA LEU A 132 7.39 -7.33 -13.52
C LEU A 132 7.38 -7.29 -15.05
N THR A 133 7.88 -8.35 -15.72
CA THR A 133 7.85 -8.43 -17.18
C THR A 133 6.42 -8.50 -17.73
N MET A 134 5.49 -9.15 -17.02
CA MET A 134 4.06 -9.11 -17.37
C MET A 134 3.49 -7.70 -17.20
N ALA A 135 3.83 -7.02 -16.12
CA ALA A 135 3.42 -5.64 -15.90
C ALA A 135 3.96 -4.70 -17.01
N GLU A 136 5.21 -4.87 -17.43
CA GLU A 136 5.79 -4.13 -18.55
C GLU A 136 5.07 -4.39 -19.87
N TYR A 137 4.62 -5.61 -20.11
CA TYR A 137 3.81 -5.93 -21.30
C TYR A 137 2.51 -5.11 -21.30
N PHE A 138 1.79 -5.06 -20.20
CA PHE A 138 0.57 -4.28 -20.09
C PHE A 138 0.83 -2.78 -20.24
N ARG A 139 1.90 -2.26 -19.63
CA ARG A 139 2.31 -0.87 -19.77
C ARG A 139 2.69 -0.50 -21.21
N ASP A 140 3.60 -1.28 -21.81
CA ASP A 140 4.27 -0.88 -23.05
C ASP A 140 3.46 -1.24 -24.30
N LYS A 141 2.68 -2.34 -24.28
CA LYS A 141 1.90 -2.84 -25.43
C LYS A 141 0.42 -2.50 -25.33
N GLN A 142 -0.13 -2.49 -24.13
CA GLN A 142 -1.55 -2.20 -23.95
C GLN A 142 -1.81 -0.77 -23.46
N HIS A 143 -0.75 0.01 -23.23
CA HIS A 143 -0.80 1.41 -22.79
C HIS A 143 -1.66 1.60 -21.54
N GLN A 144 -1.45 0.74 -20.54
CA GLN A 144 -2.22 0.73 -19.31
C GLN A 144 -1.40 1.18 -18.10
N ASP A 145 -2.11 1.73 -17.13
CA ASP A 145 -1.58 1.90 -15.78
C ASP A 145 -1.72 0.57 -15.03
N VAL A 146 -0.60 0.07 -14.53
CA VAL A 146 -0.49 -1.25 -13.92
C VAL A 146 -0.12 -1.11 -12.45
N LEU A 147 -0.84 -1.82 -11.58
CA LEU A 147 -0.39 -2.07 -10.22
C LEU A 147 0.40 -3.37 -10.16
N LEU A 148 1.62 -3.29 -9.66
CA LEU A 148 2.47 -4.45 -9.40
C LEU A 148 2.58 -4.69 -7.90
N PHE A 149 2.01 -5.77 -7.42
CA PHE A 149 2.19 -6.22 -6.03
C PHE A 149 3.31 -7.24 -5.96
N ILE A 150 4.24 -7.05 -5.01
CA ILE A 150 5.32 -8.00 -4.72
C ILE A 150 5.20 -8.41 -3.25
N ASP A 151 4.80 -9.63 -3.01
CA ASP A 151 4.70 -10.20 -1.67
C ASP A 151 5.54 -11.48 -1.58
N ASN A 152 6.70 -11.44 -1.00
CA ASN A 152 7.36 -10.41 -0.21
C ASN A 152 8.71 -10.04 -0.84
N ILE A 153 9.05 -8.76 -0.93
CA ILE A 153 10.32 -8.33 -1.57
C ILE A 153 11.54 -8.83 -0.80
N PHE A 154 11.45 -9.01 0.52
CA PHE A 154 12.52 -9.60 1.32
C PHE A 154 12.86 -11.02 0.86
N ARG A 155 11.86 -11.81 0.43
CA ARG A 155 12.08 -13.17 -0.05
C ARG A 155 12.85 -13.21 -1.37
N PHE A 156 12.73 -12.17 -2.20
CA PHE A 156 13.56 -12.00 -3.38
C PHE A 156 15.04 -11.90 -2.99
N THR A 157 15.40 -11.07 -2.02
CA THR A 157 16.77 -10.95 -1.54
C THR A 157 17.28 -12.21 -0.84
N GLN A 158 16.44 -12.86 -0.05
CA GLN A 158 16.75 -14.13 0.61
C GLN A 158 17.05 -15.23 -0.43
N ALA A 159 16.24 -15.36 -1.47
CA ALA A 159 16.49 -16.31 -2.55
C ALA A 159 17.81 -16.01 -3.29
N GLY A 160 18.14 -14.74 -3.48
CA GLY A 160 19.42 -14.30 -4.04
C GLY A 160 20.61 -14.73 -3.18
N SER A 161 20.52 -14.60 -1.85
CA SER A 161 21.59 -15.05 -0.94
C SER A 161 21.75 -16.58 -0.94
N GLU A 162 20.64 -17.33 -1.00
CA GLU A 162 20.68 -18.79 -1.14
C GLU A 162 21.37 -19.21 -2.46
N VAL A 163 21.03 -18.57 -3.58
CA VAL A 163 21.71 -18.83 -4.88
C VAL A 163 23.19 -18.52 -4.79
N SER A 164 23.55 -17.37 -4.19
CA SER A 164 24.95 -16.95 -4.02
C SER A 164 25.77 -17.98 -3.22
N ALA A 165 25.17 -18.49 -2.14
CA ALA A 165 25.79 -19.54 -1.32
C ALA A 165 25.97 -20.85 -2.08
N LEU A 166 24.96 -21.28 -2.87
CA LEU A 166 25.01 -22.50 -3.68
C LEU A 166 26.13 -22.48 -4.73
N ILE A 167 26.46 -21.30 -5.29
CA ILE A 167 27.55 -21.15 -6.26
C ILE A 167 28.91 -20.80 -5.60
N GLY A 168 28.98 -20.83 -4.27
CA GLY A 168 30.23 -20.66 -3.52
C GLY A 168 30.79 -19.24 -3.47
N ARG A 169 29.96 -18.21 -3.66
CA ARG A 169 30.40 -16.82 -3.51
C ARG A 169 30.62 -16.49 -2.04
N ILE A 170 31.66 -15.69 -1.77
CA ILE A 170 31.94 -15.17 -0.42
C ILE A 170 30.82 -14.20 -0.05
N PRO A 171 30.12 -14.42 1.10
CA PRO A 171 29.04 -13.53 1.53
C PRO A 171 29.56 -12.16 1.96
N SER A 172 28.72 -11.15 1.81
CA SER A 172 28.95 -9.82 2.37
C SER A 172 28.43 -9.74 3.82
N ALA A 173 28.20 -8.51 4.33
CA ALA A 173 27.70 -8.30 5.69
C ALA A 173 26.42 -9.10 5.96
N VAL A 174 26.31 -9.66 7.16
CA VAL A 174 25.14 -10.42 7.67
C VAL A 174 24.79 -11.67 6.81
N GLY A 175 25.71 -12.11 5.94
CA GLY A 175 25.49 -13.30 5.11
C GLY A 175 24.77 -13.08 3.78
N TYR A 176 24.50 -11.83 3.40
CA TYR A 176 23.89 -11.51 2.11
C TYR A 176 24.87 -11.63 0.94
N GLN A 177 24.32 -11.75 -0.27
CA GLN A 177 25.10 -11.74 -1.50
C GLN A 177 25.79 -10.38 -1.73
N PRO A 178 27.02 -10.37 -2.28
CA PRO A 178 27.70 -9.11 -2.59
C PRO A 178 27.00 -8.30 -3.69
N THR A 179 26.12 -8.93 -4.47
CA THR A 179 25.33 -8.32 -5.54
C THR A 179 23.94 -7.82 -5.11
N LEU A 180 23.66 -7.77 -3.80
CA LEU A 180 22.36 -7.39 -3.25
C LEU A 180 21.81 -6.08 -3.84
N SER A 181 22.58 -5.01 -3.74
CA SER A 181 22.16 -3.69 -4.22
C SER A 181 21.97 -3.65 -5.74
N THR A 182 22.83 -4.35 -6.50
CA THR A 182 22.73 -4.41 -7.96
C THR A 182 21.50 -5.19 -8.41
N GLU A 183 21.21 -6.32 -7.76
CA GLU A 183 20.04 -7.14 -8.07
C GLU A 183 18.74 -6.42 -7.71
N MET A 184 18.70 -5.75 -6.57
CA MET A 184 17.56 -4.93 -6.15
C MET A 184 17.38 -3.74 -7.10
N GLY A 185 18.44 -3.02 -7.42
CA GLY A 185 18.41 -1.90 -8.37
C GLY A 185 17.93 -2.32 -9.75
N ALA A 186 18.40 -3.44 -10.29
CA ALA A 186 17.97 -3.97 -11.58
C ALA A 186 16.47 -4.28 -11.64
N LEU A 187 15.87 -4.68 -10.52
CA LEU A 187 14.41 -4.87 -10.42
C LEU A 187 13.68 -3.53 -10.25
N GLN A 188 14.14 -2.69 -9.33
CA GLN A 188 13.45 -1.47 -8.93
C GLN A 188 13.43 -0.38 -10.02
N GLU A 189 14.53 -0.23 -10.80
CA GLU A 189 14.63 0.79 -11.85
C GLU A 189 13.71 0.53 -13.07
N ARG A 190 13.21 -0.68 -13.23
CA ARG A 190 12.22 -1.03 -14.26
C ARG A 190 10.81 -0.58 -13.89
N ILE A 191 10.57 -0.33 -12.59
CA ILE A 191 9.28 0.11 -12.03
C ILE A 191 9.22 1.63 -12.14
N THR A 192 8.54 2.13 -13.15
CA THR A 192 8.46 3.57 -13.43
C THR A 192 7.31 3.90 -14.38
N SER A 193 6.97 5.17 -14.47
CA SER A 193 6.10 5.73 -15.50
C SER A 193 6.86 5.96 -16.80
N THR A 194 6.24 5.57 -17.92
CA THR A 194 6.73 5.86 -19.26
C THR A 194 5.68 6.67 -20.05
N LYS A 195 6.02 7.08 -21.25
CA LYS A 195 5.06 7.73 -22.18
C LYS A 195 3.89 6.82 -22.57
N ASN A 196 4.03 5.51 -22.39
CA ASN A 196 3.03 4.51 -22.75
C ASN A 196 2.06 4.15 -21.63
N GLY A 197 2.44 4.39 -20.38
CA GLY A 197 1.70 4.03 -19.19
C GLY A 197 2.58 3.98 -17.96
N SER A 198 2.05 3.52 -16.84
CA SER A 198 2.79 3.46 -15.58
C SER A 198 2.80 2.07 -14.96
N ILE A 199 3.86 1.76 -14.21
CA ILE A 199 3.88 0.64 -13.27
C ILE A 199 4.08 1.24 -11.88
N THR A 200 3.05 1.17 -11.05
CA THR A 200 3.13 1.53 -9.63
C THR A 200 3.26 0.25 -8.83
N SER A 201 4.30 0.13 -8.00
CA SER A 201 4.49 -1.07 -7.20
C SER A 201 4.12 -0.87 -5.74
N ILE A 202 3.47 -1.89 -5.18
CA ILE A 202 3.22 -2.02 -3.74
C ILE A 202 3.94 -3.28 -3.28
N GLN A 203 4.96 -3.09 -2.46
CA GLN A 203 5.89 -4.12 -2.06
C GLN A 203 5.71 -4.41 -0.58
N ALA A 204 5.27 -5.61 -0.24
CA ALA A 204 5.28 -6.04 1.15
C ALA A 204 6.73 -6.22 1.60
N VAL A 205 7.09 -5.54 2.67
CA VAL A 205 8.45 -5.59 3.22
C VAL A 205 8.39 -6.27 4.59
N TYR A 206 9.15 -7.34 4.72
CA TYR A 206 9.43 -7.97 6.01
C TYR A 206 10.75 -7.42 6.55
N VAL A 207 10.74 -7.02 7.80
CA VAL A 207 11.92 -6.52 8.50
C VAL A 207 12.34 -7.58 9.52
N PRO A 208 13.46 -8.29 9.31
CA PRO A 208 13.95 -9.29 10.26
C PRO A 208 14.23 -8.67 11.64
N ALA A 209 13.68 -9.27 12.68
CA ALA A 209 13.85 -8.83 14.07
C ALA A 209 13.51 -7.33 14.31
N ASP A 210 12.67 -6.74 13.47
CA ASP A 210 12.34 -5.32 13.48
C ASP A 210 13.57 -4.38 13.33
N ASP A 211 14.67 -4.91 12.77
CA ASP A 211 15.92 -4.18 12.55
C ASP A 211 15.93 -3.51 11.15
N LEU A 212 15.65 -2.23 11.11
CA LEU A 212 15.68 -1.42 9.89
C LEU A 212 17.09 -1.21 9.33
N THR A 213 18.13 -1.54 10.11
CA THR A 213 19.54 -1.41 9.67
C THR A 213 20.05 -2.65 8.95
N ASP A 214 19.26 -3.74 8.93
CA ASP A 214 19.57 -4.94 8.14
C ASP A 214 19.74 -4.57 6.66
N PRO A 215 20.78 -5.07 5.96
CA PRO A 215 21.08 -4.69 4.59
C PRO A 215 19.94 -4.89 3.58
N ALA A 216 19.09 -5.90 3.75
CA ALA A 216 18.01 -6.16 2.80
C ALA A 216 16.87 -5.14 2.90
N PRO A 217 16.26 -4.86 4.07
CA PRO A 217 15.31 -3.75 4.19
C PRO A 217 15.95 -2.41 3.88
N ALA A 218 17.17 -2.10 4.36
CA ALA A 218 17.84 -0.84 4.11
C ALA A 218 18.02 -0.56 2.61
N THR A 219 18.43 -1.57 1.82
CA THR A 219 18.53 -1.46 0.37
C THR A 219 17.17 -1.24 -0.28
N THR A 220 16.13 -1.92 0.20
CA THR A 220 14.76 -1.74 -0.32
C THR A 220 14.24 -0.32 -0.04
N PHE A 221 14.43 0.17 1.19
CA PHE A 221 14.00 1.52 1.59
C PHE A 221 14.60 2.63 0.73
N ALA A 222 15.84 2.47 0.28
CA ALA A 222 16.50 3.46 -0.57
C ALA A 222 15.75 3.72 -1.90
N HIS A 223 14.98 2.74 -2.38
CA HIS A 223 14.21 2.83 -3.62
C HIS A 223 12.75 3.27 -3.42
N LEU A 224 12.24 3.29 -2.20
CA LEU A 224 10.82 3.59 -1.95
C LEU A 224 10.51 5.08 -2.05
N ASP A 225 9.38 5.40 -2.66
CA ASP A 225 8.83 6.75 -2.76
C ASP A 225 7.81 7.05 -1.65
N ALA A 226 7.12 6.01 -1.16
CA ALA A 226 6.21 6.10 -0.03
C ALA A 226 6.28 4.85 0.83
N THR A 227 5.94 5.00 2.10
CA THR A 227 5.81 3.91 3.06
C THR A 227 4.43 3.96 3.71
N THR A 228 3.75 2.83 3.71
CA THR A 228 2.48 2.64 4.43
C THR A 228 2.70 1.62 5.54
N VAL A 229 2.56 2.06 6.77
CA VAL A 229 2.79 1.23 7.96
C VAL A 229 1.44 0.84 8.56
N LEU A 230 1.18 -0.47 8.67
CA LEU A 230 0.01 -1.01 9.33
C LEU A 230 0.34 -1.33 10.79
N SER A 231 -0.39 -0.72 11.71
CA SER A 231 -0.17 -0.79 13.16
C SER A 231 -1.13 -1.78 13.83
N ARG A 232 -0.57 -2.67 14.66
CA ARG A 232 -1.36 -3.58 15.48
C ARG A 232 -2.12 -2.83 16.57
N GLN A 233 -1.58 -1.72 17.07
CA GLN A 233 -2.25 -0.88 18.06
C GLN A 233 -3.54 -0.27 17.48
N ILE A 234 -3.47 0.28 16.26
CA ILE A 234 -4.63 0.85 15.57
C ILE A 234 -5.66 -0.23 15.24
N SER A 235 -5.21 -1.41 14.79
CA SER A 235 -6.07 -2.57 14.56
C SER A 235 -6.81 -3.02 15.83
N SER A 236 -6.16 -2.99 17.00
CA SER A 236 -6.77 -3.35 18.29
C SER A 236 -7.87 -2.37 18.74
N LEU A 237 -7.86 -1.14 18.22
CA LEU A 237 -8.93 -0.15 18.42
C LEU A 237 -10.12 -0.34 17.47
N GLY A 238 -10.07 -1.35 16.60
CA GLY A 238 -11.11 -1.60 15.60
C GLY A 238 -11.13 -0.58 14.45
N ILE A 239 -10.02 0.14 14.23
CA ILE A 239 -9.87 1.12 13.15
C ILE A 239 -9.24 0.44 11.94
N TYR A 240 -9.98 0.36 10.84
CA TYR A 240 -9.51 -0.23 9.57
C TYR A 240 -9.77 0.71 8.39
N PRO A 241 -8.80 0.83 7.43
CA PRO A 241 -7.49 0.18 7.43
C PRO A 241 -6.63 0.67 8.60
N ALA A 242 -5.85 -0.24 9.18
CA ALA A 242 -5.05 0.03 10.37
C ALA A 242 -3.74 0.77 10.05
N VAL A 243 -3.79 1.73 9.14
CA VAL A 243 -2.63 2.53 8.71
C VAL A 243 -2.25 3.53 9.79
N ASP A 244 -0.98 3.53 10.17
CA ASP A 244 -0.44 4.48 11.12
C ASP A 244 -0.14 5.82 10.43
N PRO A 245 -0.83 6.90 10.78
CA PRO A 245 -0.65 8.20 10.13
C PRO A 245 0.63 8.94 10.54
N LEU A 246 1.30 8.51 11.61
CA LEU A 246 2.56 9.10 12.08
C LEU A 246 3.78 8.40 11.48
N GLU A 247 3.70 7.08 11.32
CA GLU A 247 4.79 6.25 10.78
C GLU A 247 4.75 6.16 9.24
N SER A 248 3.60 6.44 8.62
CA SER A 248 3.46 6.40 7.16
C SER A 248 3.93 7.70 6.52
N THR A 249 4.67 7.60 5.41
CA THR A 249 5.28 8.74 4.75
C THR A 249 5.16 8.65 3.23
N SER A 250 5.22 9.82 2.56
CA SER A 250 5.33 9.90 1.10
C SER A 250 6.21 11.08 0.68
N ARG A 251 7.08 10.85 -0.29
CA ARG A 251 7.95 11.89 -0.87
C ARG A 251 7.17 12.95 -1.64
N ILE A 252 6.01 12.56 -2.20
CA ILE A 252 5.18 13.50 -2.97
C ILE A 252 4.27 14.36 -2.10
N LEU A 253 4.21 14.13 -0.77
CA LEU A 253 3.45 14.99 0.14
C LEU A 253 4.18 16.33 0.36
N THR A 254 4.22 17.13 -0.68
CA THR A 254 4.79 18.49 -0.70
C THR A 254 3.78 19.47 -1.30
N PRO A 255 3.80 20.75 -0.91
CA PRO A 255 2.83 21.73 -1.44
C PRO A 255 2.86 21.88 -2.96
N GLU A 256 4.02 21.62 -3.58
CA GLU A 256 4.23 21.73 -5.02
C GLU A 256 3.53 20.62 -5.81
N VAL A 257 3.39 19.43 -5.23
CA VAL A 257 2.81 18.25 -5.90
C VAL A 257 1.33 18.08 -5.53
N VAL A 258 1.04 18.01 -4.22
CA VAL A 258 -0.33 17.74 -3.75
C VAL A 258 -1.19 18.99 -3.63
N GLY A 259 -0.57 20.16 -3.66
CA GLY A 259 -1.22 21.45 -3.39
C GLY A 259 -1.21 21.82 -1.90
N LYS A 260 -1.30 23.14 -1.66
CA LYS A 260 -1.16 23.72 -0.32
C LYS A 260 -2.23 23.23 0.66
N GLU A 261 -3.49 23.17 0.23
CA GLU A 261 -4.61 22.76 1.08
C GLU A 261 -4.47 21.31 1.57
N HIS A 262 -4.13 20.39 0.67
CA HIS A 262 -3.90 18.99 1.02
C HIS A 262 -2.74 18.86 2.01
N TYR A 263 -1.59 19.47 1.69
CA TYR A 263 -0.40 19.44 2.55
C TYR A 263 -0.68 19.96 3.96
N GLU A 264 -1.30 21.15 4.07
CA GLU A 264 -1.62 21.76 5.37
C GLU A 264 -2.60 20.90 6.18
N THR A 265 -3.61 20.31 5.51
CA THR A 265 -4.58 19.41 6.16
C THR A 265 -3.91 18.14 6.68
N ALA A 266 -3.07 17.49 5.86
CA ALA A 266 -2.33 16.29 6.27
C ALA A 266 -1.42 16.57 7.48
N ARG A 267 -0.68 17.68 7.45
CA ARG A 267 0.19 18.08 8.56
C ARG A 267 -0.59 18.44 9.83
N ALA A 268 -1.77 19.04 9.67
CA ALA A 268 -2.64 19.34 10.81
C ALA A 268 -3.20 18.06 11.44
N VAL A 269 -3.60 17.06 10.64
CA VAL A 269 -4.01 15.73 11.12
C VAL A 269 -2.87 15.07 11.88
N GLN A 270 -1.66 15.05 11.34
CA GLN A 270 -0.51 14.47 12.02
C GLN A 270 -0.20 15.15 13.35
N ARG A 271 -0.23 16.48 13.39
CA ARG A 271 0.01 17.23 14.64
C ARG A 271 -1.03 16.93 15.71
N ILE A 272 -2.30 16.88 15.35
CA ILE A 272 -3.37 16.63 16.34
C ILE A 272 -3.30 15.20 16.90
N ILE A 273 -2.95 14.21 16.07
CA ILE A 273 -2.75 12.82 16.51
C ILE A 273 -1.48 12.71 17.36
N GLN A 274 -0.39 13.37 16.98
CA GLN A 274 0.85 13.39 17.76
C GLN A 274 0.60 13.99 19.15
N ARG A 275 -0.08 15.14 19.21
CA ARG A 275 -0.43 15.77 20.48
C ARG A 275 -1.31 14.88 21.35
N TYR A 276 -2.26 14.19 20.75
CA TYR A 276 -3.12 13.23 21.46
C TYR A 276 -2.29 12.07 22.05
N THR A 277 -1.34 11.53 21.30
CA THR A 277 -0.45 10.48 21.78
C THR A 277 0.36 10.94 23.00
N GLU A 278 0.87 12.15 22.99
CA GLU A 278 1.58 12.75 24.14
C GLU A 278 0.66 12.94 25.37
N LEU A 279 -0.60 13.27 25.14
CA LEU A 279 -1.58 13.46 26.21
C LEU A 279 -2.12 12.16 26.79
N GLN A 280 -2.02 11.04 26.08
CA GLN A 280 -2.54 9.74 26.54
C GLN A 280 -1.93 9.30 27.86
N ASP A 281 -0.62 9.48 28.05
CA ASP A 281 0.06 9.13 29.30
C ASP A 281 -0.43 10.01 30.46
N ILE A 282 -0.66 11.30 30.21
CA ILE A 282 -1.20 12.24 31.20
C ILE A 282 -2.62 11.85 31.56
N ILE A 283 -3.46 11.53 30.56
CA ILE A 283 -4.84 11.09 30.77
C ILE A 283 -4.90 9.79 31.58
N ALA A 284 -4.01 8.87 31.31
CA ALA A 284 -3.97 7.58 32.02
C ALA A 284 -3.61 7.74 33.52
N ILE A 285 -2.80 8.75 33.87
CA ILE A 285 -2.32 8.97 35.25
C ILE A 285 -3.26 9.93 36.01
N MET A 286 -3.66 11.05 35.38
CA MET A 286 -4.34 12.16 36.04
C MET A 286 -5.83 12.27 35.69
N GLY A 287 -6.27 11.60 34.63
CA GLY A 287 -7.63 11.73 34.09
C GLY A 287 -7.83 12.91 33.13
N MET A 288 -8.97 12.91 32.44
CA MET A 288 -9.34 13.96 31.49
C MET A 288 -9.61 15.31 32.14
N ASP A 289 -10.05 15.32 33.39
CA ASP A 289 -10.52 16.54 34.07
C ASP A 289 -9.38 17.52 34.38
N GLU A 290 -8.17 17.01 34.53
CA GLU A 290 -6.94 17.78 34.80
C GLU A 290 -6.35 18.47 33.56
N LEU A 291 -6.86 18.13 32.36
CA LEU A 291 -6.40 18.77 31.14
C LEU A 291 -6.94 20.21 31.00
N SER A 292 -6.17 21.07 30.33
CA SER A 292 -6.66 22.37 29.90
C SER A 292 -7.82 22.23 28.93
N GLU A 293 -8.70 23.23 28.84
CA GLU A 293 -9.82 23.22 27.87
C GLU A 293 -9.32 23.10 26.42
N GLU A 294 -8.16 23.66 26.10
CA GLU A 294 -7.52 23.51 24.79
C GLU A 294 -7.10 22.07 24.51
N ASP A 295 -6.48 21.40 25.50
CA ASP A 295 -6.08 19.98 25.37
C ASP A 295 -7.30 19.07 25.32
N LYS A 296 -8.36 19.33 26.08
CA LYS A 296 -9.64 18.60 26.00
C LYS A 296 -10.24 18.66 24.59
N ASN A 297 -10.27 19.86 24.00
CA ASN A 297 -10.73 20.04 22.63
C ASN A 297 -9.83 19.28 21.62
N THR A 298 -8.53 19.35 21.81
CA THR A 298 -7.57 18.62 20.99
C THR A 298 -7.79 17.10 21.07
N VAL A 299 -7.97 16.55 22.26
CA VAL A 299 -8.29 15.13 22.46
C VAL A 299 -9.60 14.73 21.79
N ASN A 300 -10.66 15.52 21.95
CA ASN A 300 -11.96 15.24 21.33
C ASN A 300 -11.86 15.23 19.80
N ARG A 301 -11.19 16.20 19.19
CA ARG A 301 -10.98 16.27 17.75
C ARG A 301 -10.07 15.16 17.26
N ALA A 302 -9.00 14.83 17.99
CA ALA A 302 -8.09 13.74 17.67
C ALA A 302 -8.80 12.38 17.61
N ARG A 303 -9.69 12.09 18.57
CA ARG A 303 -10.52 10.87 18.56
C ARG A 303 -11.44 10.81 17.35
N LYS A 304 -12.06 11.93 16.97
CA LYS A 304 -12.89 12.03 15.76
C LYS A 304 -12.04 11.81 14.50
N VAL A 305 -10.87 12.43 14.42
CA VAL A 305 -9.91 12.25 13.34
C VAL A 305 -9.49 10.78 13.21
N GLN A 306 -9.08 10.12 14.30
CA GLN A 306 -8.70 8.71 14.28
C GLN A 306 -9.84 7.82 13.77
N ARG A 307 -11.07 8.03 14.24
CA ARG A 307 -12.23 7.25 13.78
C ARG A 307 -12.56 7.56 12.32
N PHE A 308 -12.42 8.79 11.87
CA PHE A 308 -12.68 9.19 10.50
C PHE A 308 -11.63 8.67 9.51
N LEU A 309 -10.42 8.31 9.98
CA LEU A 309 -9.44 7.59 9.16
C LEU A 309 -9.93 6.19 8.78
N SER A 310 -10.85 5.58 9.53
CA SER A 310 -11.46 4.30 9.19
C SER A 310 -12.37 4.42 7.97
N GLN A 311 -12.48 3.33 7.21
CA GLN A 311 -13.27 3.28 5.98
C GLN A 311 -13.72 1.85 5.71
N PRO A 312 -15.01 1.60 5.38
CA PRO A 312 -15.44 0.28 4.98
C PRO A 312 -14.94 -0.03 3.56
N PHE A 313 -14.43 -1.24 3.37
CA PHE A 313 -13.89 -1.69 2.09
C PHE A 313 -14.89 -2.56 1.33
N SER A 314 -14.92 -2.40 0.01
CA SER A 314 -15.81 -3.16 -0.88
C SER A 314 -15.50 -4.66 -0.84
N VAL A 315 -14.22 -5.02 -0.76
CA VAL A 315 -13.81 -6.43 -0.68
C VAL A 315 -14.15 -7.09 0.66
N ALA A 316 -14.49 -6.32 1.68
CA ALA A 316 -14.84 -6.81 3.01
C ALA A 316 -16.36 -6.79 3.27
N GLU A 317 -17.20 -6.37 2.32
CA GLU A 317 -18.66 -6.24 2.50
C GLU A 317 -19.32 -7.51 3.01
N GLN A 318 -18.97 -8.66 2.42
CA GLN A 318 -19.54 -9.95 2.79
C GLN A 318 -19.20 -10.40 4.21
N PHE A 319 -18.12 -9.90 4.80
CA PHE A 319 -17.69 -10.24 6.15
C PHE A 319 -18.18 -9.24 7.19
N THR A 320 -18.27 -7.96 6.81
CA THR A 320 -18.61 -6.86 7.72
C THR A 320 -20.08 -6.45 7.65
N GLY A 321 -20.77 -6.79 6.56
CA GLY A 321 -22.12 -6.31 6.26
C GLY A 321 -22.20 -4.80 5.98
N MET A 322 -21.06 -4.12 5.87
CA MET A 322 -20.99 -2.69 5.56
C MET A 322 -20.65 -2.49 4.08
N GLN A 323 -21.44 -1.65 3.40
CA GLN A 323 -21.15 -1.29 2.01
C GLN A 323 -19.83 -0.54 1.91
N GLY A 324 -18.94 -0.98 1.01
CA GLY A 324 -17.67 -0.32 0.75
C GLY A 324 -17.82 1.09 0.19
N LYS A 325 -16.84 1.93 0.49
CA LYS A 325 -16.85 3.35 0.12
C LYS A 325 -15.54 3.70 -0.57
N TYR A 326 -15.65 4.20 -1.79
CA TYR A 326 -14.56 4.93 -2.45
C TYR A 326 -14.72 6.41 -2.08
N VAL A 327 -13.70 7.03 -1.54
CA VAL A 327 -13.76 8.43 -1.11
C VAL A 327 -12.76 9.26 -1.92
N PRO A 328 -13.23 10.15 -2.80
CA PRO A 328 -12.35 11.02 -3.56
C PRO A 328 -11.48 11.89 -2.66
N ILE A 329 -10.24 12.18 -3.11
CA ILE A 329 -9.25 12.94 -2.35
C ILE A 329 -9.78 14.32 -1.93
N LYS A 330 -10.57 14.98 -2.75
CA LYS A 330 -11.19 16.28 -2.43
C LYS A 330 -12.16 16.19 -1.25
N GLU A 331 -12.96 15.12 -1.19
CA GLU A 331 -13.88 14.85 -0.10
C GLU A 331 -13.12 14.49 1.18
N THR A 332 -12.04 13.75 1.04
CA THR A 332 -11.14 13.42 2.15
C THR A 332 -10.56 14.69 2.77
N ILE A 333 -9.96 15.57 1.97
CA ILE A 333 -9.38 16.83 2.44
C ILE A 333 -10.45 17.71 3.12
N ARG A 334 -11.62 17.86 2.48
CA ARG A 334 -12.74 18.63 3.03
C ARG A 334 -13.16 18.11 4.40
N GLY A 335 -13.36 16.80 4.51
CA GLY A 335 -13.81 16.17 5.75
C GLY A 335 -12.85 16.36 6.92
N PHE A 336 -11.57 16.10 6.71
CA PHE A 336 -10.56 16.29 7.76
C PHE A 336 -10.39 17.76 8.14
N LYS A 337 -10.42 18.66 7.18
CA LYS A 337 -10.35 20.11 7.43
C LYS A 337 -11.50 20.60 8.31
N GLU A 338 -12.73 20.17 8.02
CA GLU A 338 -13.89 20.54 8.82
C GLU A 338 -13.83 20.01 10.27
N ILE A 339 -13.29 18.82 10.47
CA ILE A 339 -13.07 18.25 11.81
C ILE A 339 -12.04 19.08 12.59
N ILE A 340 -10.90 19.39 11.95
CA ILE A 340 -9.80 20.14 12.57
C ILE A 340 -10.23 21.57 12.90
N GLU A 341 -11.01 22.22 12.02
CA GLU A 341 -11.56 23.57 12.23
C GLU A 341 -12.66 23.61 13.31
N GLY A 342 -13.09 22.48 13.83
CA GLY A 342 -14.11 22.40 14.90
C GLY A 342 -15.54 22.48 14.42
N LYS A 343 -15.80 22.41 13.11
CA LYS A 343 -17.18 22.46 12.54
C LYS A 343 -18.02 21.23 12.87
N CYS A 344 -17.40 20.23 13.49
CA CYS A 344 -18.03 18.96 13.86
C CYS A 344 -17.88 18.66 15.36
N ASP A 345 -17.61 19.68 16.19
CA ASP A 345 -17.36 19.48 17.62
C ASP A 345 -18.61 19.02 18.38
N ASP A 346 -19.80 19.32 17.87
CA ASP A 346 -21.13 18.91 18.36
C ASP A 346 -21.51 17.46 18.00
N ILE A 347 -20.80 16.82 17.05
CA ILE A 347 -21.15 15.49 16.56
C ILE A 347 -20.47 14.43 17.45
N PRO A 348 -21.21 13.38 17.89
CA PRO A 348 -20.62 12.28 18.65
C PRO A 348 -19.51 11.54 17.88
N GLU A 349 -18.44 11.15 18.57
CA GLU A 349 -17.28 10.49 17.93
C GLU A 349 -17.63 9.16 17.24
N SER A 350 -18.67 8.45 17.70
CA SER A 350 -19.13 7.19 17.09
C SER A 350 -19.61 7.35 15.65
N CYS A 351 -20.11 8.54 15.26
CA CYS A 351 -20.58 8.81 13.91
C CYS A 351 -19.47 8.81 12.86
N PHE A 352 -18.21 9.04 13.28
CA PHE A 352 -17.05 9.10 12.40
C PHE A 352 -16.48 7.71 12.03
N LEU A 353 -16.83 6.67 12.81
CA LEU A 353 -16.32 5.33 12.57
C LEU A 353 -16.94 4.72 11.30
N PHE A 354 -16.10 4.21 10.41
CA PHE A 354 -16.51 3.61 9.13
C PHE A 354 -17.45 4.50 8.30
N ALA A 355 -17.23 5.81 8.33
CA ALA A 355 -17.89 6.75 7.45
C ALA A 355 -17.09 6.93 6.15
N GLY A 356 -17.77 7.18 5.05
CA GLY A 356 -17.15 7.63 3.81
C GLY A 356 -16.74 9.11 3.91
N GLY A 357 -17.60 10.03 3.41
CA GLY A 357 -17.40 11.47 3.53
C GLY A 357 -17.98 12.08 4.79
N ILE A 358 -17.70 13.37 5.00
CA ILE A 358 -18.17 14.13 6.17
C ILE A 358 -19.73 14.31 6.19
N ASP A 359 -20.33 14.30 5.01
CA ASP A 359 -21.80 14.42 4.92
C ASP A 359 -22.50 13.18 5.47
N GLU A 360 -21.92 11.97 5.28
CA GLU A 360 -22.43 10.74 5.89
C GLU A 360 -22.32 10.78 7.43
N VAL A 361 -21.25 11.39 7.95
CA VAL A 361 -21.12 11.60 9.41
C VAL A 361 -22.27 12.42 9.95
N ARG A 362 -22.65 13.49 9.25
CA ARG A 362 -23.80 14.34 9.61
C ARG A 362 -25.14 13.61 9.52
N GLU A 363 -25.29 12.73 8.51
CA GLU A 363 -26.49 11.88 8.39
C GLU A 363 -26.58 10.86 9.53
N LYS A 364 -25.45 10.23 9.90
CA LYS A 364 -25.40 9.33 11.06
C LYS A 364 -25.75 10.06 12.36
N ALA A 365 -25.28 11.30 12.53
CA ALA A 365 -25.58 12.10 13.71
C ALA A 365 -27.09 12.46 13.79
N LYS A 366 -27.71 12.82 12.67
CA LYS A 366 -29.16 13.07 12.62
C LYS A 366 -29.97 11.84 13.00
N LYS A 367 -29.62 10.66 12.49
CA LYS A 367 -30.30 9.39 12.81
C LYS A 367 -30.14 8.94 14.27
N MET A 368 -29.06 9.40 14.95
CA MET A 368 -28.83 9.11 16.37
C MET A 368 -29.53 10.09 17.29
N GLY A 369 -29.92 11.26 16.79
CA GLY A 369 -30.66 12.29 17.52
C GLY A 369 -32.20 12.16 17.39
N GLU A 370 -32.66 11.28 16.50
CA GLU A 370 -34.04 10.81 16.37
C GLU A 370 -34.30 9.55 17.24
#